data_f97a55c9cd2e7cd9efe1ed31960b01d4
#
_entry.id   f97a55c9cd2e7cd9efe1ed31960b01d4
#
_cell.length_a   1.000
_cell.length_b   1.000
_cell.length_c   1.000
_cell.angle_alpha   90.00
_cell.angle_beta   90.00
_cell.angle_gamma   90.00
#
_symmetry.space_group_name_H-M   'P 1'
#
loop_
_entity.id
_entity.type
_entity.pdbx_description
1 polymer ?
#
loop_
_entity_poly.entity_id
_entity_poly.type
_entity_poly.pdbx_seq_one_letter_code
_entity_poly.pdbx_strand_id
1 'polypeptide(L)'
;MRIKVTGLEKAVRKLEAYKKSLEGKTHVFLEHLAQVGIDVADVAFRTAQYDGENDVVVSGEPEWIDDNTLVITASGSAVKFIEFGTGVHYTEQHPKAGEMGMVRGEYGQGKGSQDSWGYYGNPGTNGRVVKENGKGSLVITHGNPPARAMYDAGKEMREQVRAIAKEVFGND
;
A
#
# COMPACT_ATOMS: atom_id res chain seq x y z
N MET A 1 -31.52 -7.00 57.18
CA MET A 1 -31.85 -6.99 55.74
C MET A 1 -30.83 -7.86 55.00
N ARG A 2 -31.25 -8.88 54.28
CA ARG A 2 -30.31 -9.73 53.47
C ARG A 2 -30.64 -9.52 52.00
N ILE A 3 -29.69 -9.09 51.24
CA ILE A 3 -29.79 -8.97 49.77
C ILE A 3 -29.10 -10.17 49.18
N LYS A 4 -29.81 -10.98 48.37
CA LYS A 4 -29.27 -12.13 47.64
C LYS A 4 -29.12 -11.71 46.18
N VAL A 5 -27.91 -11.66 45.68
CA VAL A 5 -27.63 -11.44 44.25
C VAL A 5 -27.54 -12.81 43.57
N THR A 6 -28.38 -13.03 42.56
CA THR A 6 -28.43 -14.26 41.76
C THR A 6 -28.24 -13.92 40.30
N GLY A 7 -27.66 -14.83 39.53
CA GLY A 7 -27.47 -14.65 38.06
C GLY A 7 -26.15 -14.01 37.62
N LEU A 8 -25.25 -13.64 38.55
CA LEU A 8 -23.98 -13.05 38.25
C LEU A 8 -23.13 -13.93 37.32
N GLU A 9 -23.02 -15.23 37.58
CA GLU A 9 -22.27 -16.17 36.75
C GLU A 9 -22.82 -16.22 35.31
N LYS A 10 -24.12 -16.19 35.14
CA LYS A 10 -24.76 -16.17 33.82
C LYS A 10 -24.47 -14.86 33.07
N ALA A 11 -24.45 -13.73 33.79
CA ALA A 11 -24.08 -12.45 33.21
C ALA A 11 -22.62 -12.41 32.79
N VAL A 12 -21.71 -12.91 33.63
CA VAL A 12 -20.28 -13.01 33.31
C VAL A 12 -20.04 -13.86 32.05
N ARG A 13 -20.63 -15.06 31.97
CA ARG A 13 -20.51 -15.92 30.77
C ARG A 13 -21.04 -15.25 29.50
N LYS A 14 -22.13 -14.48 29.60
CA LYS A 14 -22.64 -13.72 28.45
C LYS A 14 -21.68 -12.61 28.01
N LEU A 15 -21.06 -11.91 28.94
CA LEU A 15 -20.07 -10.88 28.65
C LEU A 15 -18.80 -11.47 28.01
N GLU A 16 -18.33 -12.60 28.51
CA GLU A 16 -17.17 -13.31 27.94
C GLU A 16 -17.48 -13.79 26.51
N ALA A 17 -18.66 -14.36 26.27
CA ALA A 17 -19.07 -14.77 24.93
C ALA A 17 -19.18 -13.57 23.97
N TYR A 18 -19.71 -12.44 24.44
CA TYR A 18 -19.80 -11.22 23.67
C TYR A 18 -18.41 -10.65 23.35
N LYS A 19 -17.50 -10.62 24.34
CA LYS A 19 -16.13 -10.19 24.13
C LYS A 19 -15.45 -11.01 23.04
N LYS A 20 -15.56 -12.34 23.12
CA LYS A 20 -14.99 -13.25 22.11
C LYS A 20 -15.60 -13.05 20.72
N SER A 21 -16.89 -12.77 20.65
CA SER A 21 -17.55 -12.42 19.38
C SER A 21 -17.02 -11.11 18.79
N LEU A 22 -16.79 -10.09 19.61
CA LEU A 22 -16.21 -8.81 19.16
C LEU A 22 -14.77 -8.98 18.64
N GLU A 23 -13.96 -9.77 19.33
CA GLU A 23 -12.58 -10.07 18.87
C GLU A 23 -12.62 -10.71 17.48
N GLY A 24 -13.45 -11.75 17.27
CA GLY A 24 -13.60 -12.38 15.96
C GLY A 24 -14.11 -11.43 14.87
N LYS A 25 -15.10 -10.58 15.21
CA LYS A 25 -15.61 -9.57 14.27
C LYS A 25 -14.55 -8.51 13.93
N THR A 26 -13.71 -8.13 14.89
CA THR A 26 -12.61 -7.19 14.66
C THR A 26 -11.60 -7.75 13.66
N HIS A 27 -11.26 -9.03 13.77
CA HIS A 27 -10.38 -9.70 12.80
C HIS A 27 -10.98 -9.68 11.39
N VAL A 28 -12.23 -10.11 11.23
CA VAL A 28 -12.93 -10.07 9.93
C VAL A 28 -12.99 -8.64 9.35
N PHE A 29 -13.25 -7.64 10.19
CA PHE A 29 -13.26 -6.24 9.79
C PHE A 29 -11.92 -5.77 9.26
N LEU A 30 -10.82 -6.09 9.96
CA LEU A 30 -9.46 -5.73 9.54
C LEU A 30 -9.06 -6.46 8.27
N GLU A 31 -9.40 -7.73 8.12
CA GLU A 31 -9.15 -8.51 6.91
C GLU A 31 -9.87 -7.94 5.69
N HIS A 32 -11.14 -7.57 5.83
CA HIS A 32 -11.88 -6.92 4.73
C HIS A 32 -11.27 -5.58 4.34
N LEU A 33 -10.86 -4.75 5.30
CA LEU A 33 -10.16 -3.49 5.02
C LEU A 33 -8.82 -3.73 4.31
N ALA A 34 -8.04 -4.70 4.79
CA ALA A 34 -6.76 -5.04 4.19
C ALA A 34 -6.93 -5.53 2.75
N GLN A 35 -7.96 -6.35 2.46
CA GLN A 35 -8.24 -6.81 1.11
C GLN A 35 -8.54 -5.65 0.16
N VAL A 36 -9.33 -4.67 0.59
CA VAL A 36 -9.56 -3.43 -0.20
C VAL A 36 -8.25 -2.73 -0.52
N GLY A 37 -7.35 -2.61 0.47
CA GLY A 37 -6.05 -1.99 0.28
C GLY A 37 -5.15 -2.77 -0.69
N ILE A 38 -5.12 -4.09 -0.58
CA ILE A 38 -4.36 -4.98 -1.49
C ILE A 38 -4.85 -4.82 -2.92
N ASP A 39 -6.15 -4.89 -3.15
CA ASP A 39 -6.75 -4.81 -4.49
C ASP A 39 -6.42 -3.47 -5.17
N VAL A 40 -6.53 -2.37 -4.44
CA VAL A 40 -6.19 -1.03 -4.96
C VAL A 40 -4.69 -0.91 -5.25
N ALA A 41 -3.84 -1.33 -4.32
CA ALA A 41 -2.39 -1.24 -4.48
C ALA A 41 -1.89 -2.11 -5.64
N ASP A 42 -2.35 -3.36 -5.72
CA ASP A 42 -1.95 -4.30 -6.77
C ASP A 42 -2.29 -3.77 -8.17
N VAL A 43 -3.51 -3.29 -8.37
CA VAL A 43 -3.92 -2.69 -9.65
C VAL A 43 -3.07 -1.46 -9.97
N ALA A 44 -2.86 -0.56 -9.01
CA ALA A 44 -2.10 0.66 -9.24
C ALA A 44 -0.63 0.38 -9.57
N PHE A 45 0.03 -0.54 -8.88
CA PHE A 45 1.41 -0.93 -9.21
C PHE A 45 1.51 -1.60 -10.58
N ARG A 46 0.59 -2.52 -10.92
CA ARG A 46 0.63 -3.23 -12.20
C ARG A 46 0.35 -2.34 -13.40
N THR A 47 -0.46 -1.32 -13.24
CA THR A 47 -0.83 -0.39 -14.32
C THR A 47 0.01 0.88 -14.36
N ALA A 48 0.97 1.00 -13.45
CA ALA A 48 1.83 2.18 -13.36
C ALA A 48 2.64 2.41 -14.62
N GLN A 49 2.78 3.67 -15.00
CA GLN A 49 3.73 4.09 -16.01
C GLN A 49 5.13 4.09 -15.39
N TYR A 50 6.00 3.23 -15.87
CA TYR A 50 7.35 3.11 -15.35
C TYR A 50 8.35 2.77 -16.47
N ASP A 51 9.43 3.57 -16.54
CA ASP A 51 10.56 3.35 -17.44
C ASP A 51 11.58 2.44 -16.75
N GLY A 52 11.36 1.15 -16.81
CA GLY A 52 12.18 0.15 -16.15
C GLY A 52 11.43 -1.14 -15.97
N GLU A 53 12.08 -2.12 -15.39
CA GLU A 53 11.45 -3.36 -15.00
C GLU A 53 10.58 -3.13 -13.76
N ASN A 54 9.28 -3.38 -13.89
CA ASN A 54 8.37 -3.35 -12.76
C ASN A 54 8.37 -4.72 -12.08
N ASP A 55 9.19 -4.83 -11.03
CA ASP A 55 9.34 -6.01 -10.19
C ASP A 55 8.48 -5.96 -8.92
N VAL A 56 7.52 -5.03 -8.86
CA VAL A 56 6.70 -4.85 -7.66
C VAL A 56 5.69 -5.98 -7.50
N VAL A 57 5.69 -6.54 -6.30
CA VAL A 57 4.72 -7.54 -5.87
C VAL A 57 4.03 -7.02 -4.61
N VAL A 58 2.72 -6.86 -4.66
CA VAL A 58 1.90 -6.64 -3.47
C VAL A 58 1.58 -8.01 -2.86
N SER A 59 1.75 -8.17 -1.54
CA SER A 59 1.37 -9.41 -0.86
C SER A 59 -0.11 -9.67 -1.07
N GLY A 60 -0.45 -10.87 -1.57
CA GLY A 60 -1.85 -11.26 -1.81
C GLY A 60 -2.64 -11.49 -0.52
N GLU A 61 -1.95 -11.64 0.60
CA GLU A 61 -2.53 -11.79 1.93
C GLU A 61 -1.86 -10.80 2.89
N PRO A 62 -2.63 -10.16 3.78
CA PRO A 62 -2.07 -9.28 4.79
C PRO A 62 -1.39 -10.08 5.90
N GLU A 63 -0.40 -9.48 6.54
CA GLU A 63 0.34 -10.11 7.64
C GLU A 63 -0.15 -9.60 9.00
N TRP A 64 -0.52 -10.51 9.90
CA TRP A 64 -0.83 -10.19 11.28
C TRP A 64 0.46 -9.97 12.08
N ILE A 65 0.65 -8.76 12.59
CA ILE A 65 1.77 -8.43 13.49
C ILE A 65 1.37 -8.71 14.94
N ASP A 66 0.13 -8.42 15.28
CA ASP A 66 -0.50 -8.71 16.58
C ASP A 66 -2.03 -8.82 16.39
N ASP A 67 -2.76 -9.01 17.50
CA ASP A 67 -4.23 -9.22 17.48
C ASP A 67 -5.03 -8.03 16.90
N ASN A 68 -4.42 -6.86 16.75
CA ASN A 68 -5.07 -5.63 16.31
C ASN A 68 -4.37 -4.94 15.14
N THR A 69 -3.27 -5.52 14.64
CA THR A 69 -2.45 -4.91 13.60
C THR A 69 -2.26 -5.84 12.42
N LEU A 70 -2.81 -5.42 11.29
CA LEU A 70 -2.63 -6.04 9.98
C LEU A 70 -1.76 -5.14 9.09
N VAL A 71 -0.82 -5.74 8.38
CA VAL A 71 0.10 -5.04 7.47
C VAL A 71 -0.07 -5.52 6.05
N ILE A 72 -0.16 -4.58 5.11
CA ILE A 72 -0.09 -4.82 3.67
C ILE A 72 1.31 -4.44 3.22
N THR A 73 1.95 -5.34 2.50
CA THR A 73 3.35 -5.15 2.05
C THR A 73 3.43 -5.15 0.54
N ALA A 74 4.16 -4.16 0.01
CA ALA A 74 4.63 -4.17 -1.37
C ALA A 74 6.16 -4.32 -1.37
N SER A 75 6.68 -5.24 -2.17
CA SER A 75 8.10 -5.55 -2.28
C SER A 75 8.58 -5.46 -3.73
N GLY A 76 9.85 -5.17 -3.92
CA GLY A 76 10.48 -4.98 -5.22
C GLY A 76 11.43 -3.80 -5.22
N SER A 77 12.36 -3.78 -6.16
CA SER A 77 13.34 -2.69 -6.28
C SER A 77 12.71 -1.39 -6.81
N ALA A 78 11.64 -1.52 -7.59
CA ALA A 78 10.92 -0.40 -8.21
C ALA A 78 9.85 0.25 -7.31
N VAL A 79 9.50 -0.34 -6.15
CA VAL A 79 8.40 0.12 -5.28
C VAL A 79 8.43 1.63 -5.03
N LYS A 80 9.55 2.16 -4.54
CA LYS A 80 9.66 3.59 -4.21
C LYS A 80 9.58 4.48 -5.44
N PHE A 81 10.18 4.05 -6.54
CA PHE A 81 10.19 4.83 -7.79
C PHE A 81 8.81 4.88 -8.43
N ILE A 82 8.04 3.81 -8.34
CA ILE A 82 6.67 3.77 -8.85
C ILE A 82 5.73 4.51 -7.91
N GLU A 83 5.81 4.30 -6.60
CA GLU A 83 4.97 4.97 -5.62
C GLU A 83 5.10 6.50 -5.68
N PHE A 84 6.35 6.99 -5.61
CA PHE A 84 6.64 8.43 -5.47
C PHE A 84 6.94 9.14 -6.80
N GLY A 85 7.12 8.40 -7.89
CA GLY A 85 7.56 8.95 -9.17
C GLY A 85 9.07 9.22 -9.22
N THR A 86 9.56 9.58 -10.39
CA THR A 86 10.98 9.86 -10.64
C THR A 86 11.17 11.07 -11.54
N GLY A 87 12.34 11.70 -11.44
CA GLY A 87 12.73 12.83 -12.29
C GLY A 87 12.18 14.17 -11.85
N VAL A 88 12.73 15.23 -12.43
CA VAL A 88 12.46 16.63 -12.00
C VAL A 88 11.02 17.10 -12.22
N HIS A 89 10.32 16.46 -13.17
CA HIS A 89 8.96 16.86 -13.55
C HIS A 89 7.89 16.25 -12.63
N TYR A 90 8.21 15.15 -11.95
CA TYR A 90 7.25 14.36 -11.19
C TYR A 90 7.58 14.29 -9.69
N THR A 91 8.79 14.66 -9.32
CA THR A 91 9.22 14.75 -7.93
C THR A 91 8.29 15.72 -7.19
N GLU A 92 7.92 15.38 -5.97
CA GLU A 92 7.01 16.18 -5.12
C GLU A 92 5.52 16.11 -5.49
N GLN A 93 5.13 15.41 -6.54
CA GLN A 93 3.70 15.22 -6.85
C GLN A 93 3.00 14.21 -5.93
N HIS A 94 3.75 13.40 -5.18
CA HIS A 94 3.18 12.50 -4.19
C HIS A 94 2.97 13.24 -2.86
N PRO A 95 1.77 13.14 -2.21
CA PRO A 95 1.45 13.89 -0.99
C PRO A 95 2.38 13.64 0.19
N LYS A 96 3.08 12.49 0.22
CA LYS A 96 4.01 12.08 1.27
C LYS A 96 5.48 12.14 0.84
N ALA A 97 5.79 12.73 -0.32
CA ALA A 97 7.15 12.76 -0.84
C ALA A 97 8.15 13.38 0.15
N GLY A 98 7.81 14.52 0.75
CA GLY A 98 8.66 15.20 1.72
C GLY A 98 8.92 14.40 2.98
N GLU A 99 7.88 13.74 3.52
CA GLU A 99 8.01 12.91 4.74
C GLU A 99 8.90 11.68 4.50
N MET A 100 8.93 11.18 3.27
CA MET A 100 9.66 9.97 2.90
C MET A 100 11.04 10.26 2.27
N GLY A 101 11.48 11.52 2.24
CA GLY A 101 12.74 11.93 1.63
C GLY A 101 12.79 11.69 0.12
N MET A 102 11.63 11.62 -0.53
CA MET A 102 11.49 11.37 -1.98
C MET A 102 11.28 12.68 -2.75
N VAL A 103 12.10 13.67 -2.41
CA VAL A 103 12.06 15.00 -3.02
C VAL A 103 13.28 15.23 -3.91
N ARG A 104 13.20 16.25 -4.76
CA ARG A 104 14.27 16.61 -5.68
C ARG A 104 15.59 16.84 -4.93
N GLY A 105 16.65 16.19 -5.38
CA GLY A 105 17.99 16.33 -4.81
C GLY A 105 18.29 15.37 -3.65
N GLU A 106 17.35 14.56 -3.19
CA GLU A 106 17.51 13.71 -2.01
C GLU A 106 17.55 12.22 -2.29
N TYR A 107 17.04 11.74 -3.43
CA TYR A 107 16.94 10.31 -3.70
C TYR A 107 17.48 9.88 -5.07
N GLY A 108 17.85 8.58 -5.15
CA GLY A 108 18.40 7.97 -6.37
C GLY A 108 19.82 8.39 -6.71
N GLN A 109 20.44 7.77 -7.72
CA GLN A 109 21.81 8.06 -8.13
C GLN A 109 21.96 9.48 -8.69
N GLY A 110 21.02 9.92 -9.54
CA GLY A 110 20.95 11.27 -10.08
C GLY A 110 20.30 12.28 -9.12
N LYS A 111 19.90 11.84 -7.95
CA LYS A 111 19.17 12.65 -6.96
C LYS A 111 18.00 13.44 -7.52
N GLY A 112 17.32 12.88 -8.56
CA GLY A 112 16.19 13.54 -9.20
C GLY A 112 16.46 14.95 -9.74
N SER A 113 17.71 15.27 -10.11
CA SER A 113 18.12 16.63 -10.49
C SER A 113 18.27 16.84 -11.99
N GLN A 114 18.27 15.77 -12.78
CA GLN A 114 18.44 15.84 -14.24
C GLN A 114 17.09 15.80 -14.95
N ASP A 115 16.97 16.54 -16.04
CA ASP A 115 15.79 16.56 -16.89
C ASP A 115 15.57 15.25 -17.64
N SER A 116 16.68 14.59 -18.02
CA SER A 116 16.68 13.25 -18.62
C SER A 116 17.96 12.53 -18.27
N TRP A 117 17.92 11.20 -18.26
CA TRP A 117 19.10 10.35 -18.09
C TRP A 117 18.99 9.06 -18.88
N GLY A 118 20.15 8.44 -19.12
CA GLY A 118 20.24 7.13 -19.79
C GLY A 118 20.62 6.03 -18.81
N TYR A 119 20.07 4.86 -19.03
CA TYR A 119 20.46 3.64 -18.35
C TYR A 119 20.45 2.44 -19.31
N TYR A 120 21.18 1.38 -18.98
CA TYR A 120 21.13 0.12 -19.70
C TYR A 120 20.16 -0.84 -19.00
N GLY A 121 19.13 -1.31 -19.72
CA GLY A 121 18.15 -2.23 -19.15
C GLY A 121 16.84 -2.32 -19.93
N ASN A 122 15.82 -2.79 -19.24
CA ASN A 122 14.46 -2.89 -19.77
C ASN A 122 13.85 -1.48 -19.92
N PRO A 123 13.30 -1.13 -21.10
CA PRO A 123 12.69 0.18 -21.32
C PRO A 123 11.36 0.38 -20.55
N GLY A 124 10.83 -0.68 -19.94
CA GLY A 124 9.53 -0.58 -19.27
C GLY A 124 8.41 -0.18 -20.22
N THR A 125 7.46 0.61 -19.69
CA THR A 125 6.27 1.03 -20.43
C THR A 125 6.52 2.23 -21.36
N ASN A 126 7.42 3.14 -20.96
CA ASN A 126 7.59 4.43 -21.64
C ASN A 126 9.06 4.77 -21.99
N GLY A 127 10.03 3.95 -21.57
CA GLY A 127 11.44 4.18 -21.84
C GLY A 127 11.74 4.18 -23.34
N ARG A 128 12.47 5.20 -23.82
CA ARG A 128 12.87 5.31 -25.22
C ARG A 128 14.21 4.60 -25.44
N VAL A 129 14.20 3.50 -26.20
CA VAL A 129 15.42 2.82 -26.63
C VAL A 129 16.14 3.68 -27.67
N VAL A 130 17.39 4.03 -27.40
CA VAL A 130 18.26 4.83 -28.28
C VAL A 130 19.28 3.96 -28.99
N LYS A 131 19.79 2.91 -28.33
CA LYS A 131 20.77 2.02 -28.86
C LYS A 131 20.66 0.63 -28.23
N GLU A 132 20.77 -0.39 -29.07
CA GLU A 132 20.90 -1.78 -28.64
C GLU A 132 22.33 -2.25 -28.89
N ASN A 133 22.93 -2.92 -27.93
CA ASN A 133 24.25 -3.54 -28.07
C ASN A 133 24.28 -4.83 -27.23
N GLY A 134 25.39 -5.55 -27.27
CA GLY A 134 25.56 -6.81 -26.51
C GLY A 134 25.49 -6.66 -24.98
N LYS A 135 25.31 -5.43 -24.45
CA LYS A 135 25.13 -5.13 -23.03
C LYS A 135 23.67 -4.80 -22.68
N GLY A 136 22.76 -4.86 -23.66
CA GLY A 136 21.35 -4.50 -23.50
C GLY A 136 20.95 -3.23 -24.22
N SER A 137 19.76 -2.75 -24.00
CA SER A 137 19.22 -1.54 -24.59
C SER A 137 19.64 -0.31 -23.77
N LEU A 138 20.21 0.71 -24.44
CA LEU A 138 20.38 2.04 -23.85
C LEU A 138 19.02 2.76 -23.92
N VAL A 139 18.45 3.04 -22.77
CA VAL A 139 17.15 3.68 -22.61
C VAL A 139 17.33 5.10 -22.11
N ILE A 140 16.63 6.04 -22.71
CA ILE A 140 16.51 7.43 -22.22
C ILE A 140 15.14 7.61 -21.58
N THR A 141 15.14 8.18 -20.39
CA THR A 141 13.94 8.50 -19.62
C THR A 141 13.93 9.97 -19.17
N HIS A 142 12.74 10.54 -19.01
CA HIS A 142 12.48 11.84 -18.39
C HIS A 142 11.84 11.70 -17.00
N GLY A 143 11.80 10.47 -16.49
CA GLY A 143 11.13 10.13 -15.24
C GLY A 143 9.68 9.68 -15.43
N ASN A 144 9.06 9.34 -14.32
CA ASN A 144 7.73 8.74 -14.28
C ASN A 144 6.84 9.43 -13.26
N PRO A 145 5.54 9.60 -13.56
CA PRO A 145 4.60 10.11 -12.58
C PRO A 145 4.46 9.14 -11.40
N PRO A 146 4.16 9.64 -10.19
CA PRO A 146 3.87 8.78 -9.05
C PRO A 146 2.57 8.01 -9.27
N ALA A 147 2.60 6.69 -9.08
CA ALA A 147 1.40 5.86 -9.10
C ALA A 147 0.56 6.00 -7.81
N ARG A 148 1.19 6.37 -6.69
CA ARG A 148 0.55 6.56 -5.37
C ARG A 148 -0.21 5.32 -4.88
N ALA A 149 0.24 4.14 -5.25
CA ALA A 149 -0.47 2.89 -5.07
C ALA A 149 -0.81 2.61 -3.59
N MET A 150 0.18 2.70 -2.71
CA MET A 150 -0.02 2.48 -1.27
C MET A 150 -0.75 3.67 -0.61
N TYR A 151 -0.50 4.89 -1.09
CA TYR A 151 -1.20 6.07 -0.58
C TYR A 151 -2.71 6.02 -0.90
N ASP A 152 -3.06 5.73 -2.15
CA ASP A 152 -4.46 5.65 -2.58
C ASP A 152 -5.15 4.42 -1.99
N ALA A 153 -4.46 3.29 -1.81
CA ALA A 153 -4.94 2.13 -1.06
C ALA A 153 -5.34 2.51 0.38
N GLY A 154 -4.45 3.20 1.10
CA GLY A 154 -4.75 3.67 2.46
C GLY A 154 -5.87 4.71 2.52
N LYS A 155 -6.09 5.47 1.45
CA LYS A 155 -7.22 6.40 1.33
C LYS A 155 -8.52 5.61 1.15
N GLU A 156 -8.57 4.68 0.21
CA GLU A 156 -9.75 3.83 -0.06
C GLU A 156 -10.14 3.04 1.18
N MET A 157 -9.17 2.41 1.87
CA MET A 157 -9.45 1.73 3.13
C MET A 157 -10.19 2.63 4.14
N ARG A 158 -9.75 3.89 4.31
CA ARG A 158 -10.41 4.85 5.21
C ARG A 158 -11.84 5.20 4.77
N GLU A 159 -12.07 5.31 3.47
CA GLU A 159 -13.40 5.58 2.90
C GLU A 159 -14.36 4.41 3.11
N GLN A 160 -13.86 3.16 3.09
CA GLN A 160 -14.65 1.94 3.26
C GLN A 160 -14.92 1.55 4.72
N VAL A 161 -14.24 2.15 5.70
CA VAL A 161 -14.39 1.82 7.15
C VAL A 161 -15.85 1.73 7.58
N ARG A 162 -16.67 2.71 7.22
CA ARG A 162 -18.09 2.74 7.66
C ARG A 162 -18.93 1.63 7.04
N ALA A 163 -18.70 1.34 5.76
CA ALA A 163 -19.47 0.33 5.03
C ALA A 163 -19.14 -1.06 5.58
N ILE A 164 -17.86 -1.37 5.71
CA ILE A 164 -17.39 -2.66 6.21
C ILE A 164 -17.74 -2.83 7.70
N ALA A 165 -17.61 -1.78 8.51
CA ALA A 165 -18.04 -1.85 9.92
C ALA A 165 -19.53 -2.15 10.05
N LYS A 166 -20.38 -1.54 9.22
CA LYS A 166 -21.82 -1.83 9.22
C LYS A 166 -22.12 -3.27 8.79
N GLU A 167 -21.38 -3.80 7.82
CA GLU A 167 -21.52 -5.18 7.38
C GLU A 167 -21.15 -6.17 8.49
N VAL A 168 -19.98 -5.97 9.12
CA VAL A 168 -19.42 -6.92 10.10
C VAL A 168 -20.10 -6.83 11.47
N PHE A 169 -20.41 -5.62 11.94
CA PHE A 169 -20.94 -5.39 13.30
C PHE A 169 -22.44 -5.10 13.33
N GLY A 170 -23.05 -4.76 12.20
CA GLY A 170 -24.46 -4.30 12.15
C GLY A 170 -25.51 -5.40 12.14
N ASN A 171 -25.12 -6.68 12.13
CA ASN A 171 -26.04 -7.83 12.02
C ASN A 171 -26.31 -8.55 13.37
N ASP A 172 -26.27 -7.83 14.50
CA ASP A 172 -26.65 -8.34 15.83
C ASP A 172 -28.03 -7.86 16.27
#